data_7b7a77ecd54c0ce82a1caed5629ad36c
#
_entry.id   7b7a77ecd54c0ce82a1caed5629ad36c
#
_cell.length_a   1.000
_cell.length_b   1.000
_cell.length_c   1.000
_cell.angle_alpha   90.00
_cell.angle_beta   90.00
_cell.angle_gamma   90.00
#
_symmetry.space_group_name_H-M   'P 1'
#
loop_
_entity.id
_entity.type
_entity.pdbx_description
1 polymer ?
#
loop_
_entity_poly.entity_id
_entity_poly.type
_entity_poly.pdbx_seq_one_letter_code
_entity_poly.pdbx_strand_id
1 'polypeptide(L)'
;MPTGARNDFAPPMAQQSLLRVTVTSQSYIFHRPWQQRRPITQTAIGVVVPGGMVLVNGLLVADHRYIELETLDTQLKQPARVVVVDYEANLALLAPLDPSFLNGHRPLEMADRVTVGDGLTVWQVKPGGDVVPSRGQVTSVDLGIYTQNNFFLIYRLDNSLPYRFNNVTLPVVRGDRLAGLVLRQQPSGQAVEVIAAPVIRHFLDDAVHGDYQGFPSAGFHYGSTLDPQLRRYIGLPDDVTGIYVQKVIKGGPADLAGLQAGDVISQMGDFKISNTGLFELAPHGKISVVHLIRTLYHAGDIVPTRILRNGQVVHLEIELDHRGPEEYLVPPYRVDTVPEHLIVGGLVIQELSLPYLREYGNNWATDAPIHLLYYHQNQDYLNGDRREKIVIISDVIATPFTIGYENLSNLVIVRVNDQPIGNLEDVRKALASPIEGFHKIELMQHPKQIFLDPVQLSSIHRMITERYRIPIPPLGP
;
A
#
# COMPACT_ATOMS: atom_id res chain seq x y z
N MET A 1 -32.50 2.44 46.24
CA MET A 1 -32.60 2.91 44.85
C MET A 1 -31.19 3.21 44.37
N PRO A 2 -30.63 2.51 43.39
CA PRO A 2 -29.33 2.86 42.86
C PRO A 2 -29.50 4.03 41.90
N THR A 3 -28.79 5.09 42.19
CA THR A 3 -28.64 6.28 41.31
C THR A 3 -28.03 5.86 39.99
N GLY A 4 -28.82 5.99 38.93
CA GLY A 4 -28.38 5.72 37.58
C GLY A 4 -27.15 6.57 37.23
N ALA A 5 -26.09 5.93 36.79
CA ALA A 5 -24.95 6.57 36.15
C ALA A 5 -25.49 7.32 34.93
N ARG A 6 -25.49 8.66 34.99
CA ARG A 6 -25.75 9.52 33.84
C ARG A 6 -24.76 9.17 32.75
N ASN A 7 -25.30 8.86 31.59
CA ASN A 7 -24.54 8.75 30.34
C ASN A 7 -23.94 10.12 29.97
N ASP A 8 -22.79 10.46 30.54
CA ASP A 8 -22.08 11.73 30.27
C ASP A 8 -21.21 11.68 29.00
N PHE A 9 -21.64 10.95 27.98
CA PHE A 9 -21.00 11.03 26.66
C PHE A 9 -21.94 11.69 25.68
N ALA A 10 -21.79 13.01 25.60
CA ALA A 10 -22.66 13.87 24.81
C ALA A 10 -22.48 13.61 23.29
N PRO A 11 -23.55 13.16 22.63
CA PRO A 11 -23.64 13.14 21.16
C PRO A 11 -23.30 14.47 20.46
N PRO A 12 -23.48 15.66 21.08
CA PRO A 12 -23.28 16.92 20.38
C PRO A 12 -21.86 17.19 19.92
N MET A 13 -20.83 16.75 20.68
CA MET A 13 -19.42 16.97 20.27
C MET A 13 -18.98 16.06 19.12
N ALA A 14 -19.43 14.82 19.11
CA ALA A 14 -19.12 13.88 18.03
C ALA A 14 -19.71 14.35 16.70
N GLN A 15 -20.95 14.86 16.70
CA GLN A 15 -21.61 15.34 15.48
C GLN A 15 -20.89 16.54 14.85
N GLN A 16 -20.29 17.42 15.66
CA GLN A 16 -19.53 18.57 15.18
C GLN A 16 -18.15 18.20 14.58
N SER A 17 -17.66 17.01 14.87
CA SER A 17 -16.32 16.55 14.41
C SER A 17 -16.39 15.54 13.28
N LEU A 18 -17.60 15.11 12.90
CA LEU A 18 -17.80 14.05 11.92
C LEU A 18 -18.59 14.56 10.72
N LEU A 19 -18.22 14.03 9.55
CA LEU A 19 -18.92 14.26 8.29
C LEU A 19 -19.24 12.91 7.65
N ARG A 20 -20.35 12.85 6.94
CA ARG A 20 -20.56 11.75 6.00
C ARG A 20 -19.76 12.04 4.73
N VAL A 21 -19.03 11.03 4.26
CA VAL A 21 -18.22 11.12 3.05
C VAL A 21 -18.77 10.12 2.05
N THR A 22 -19.24 10.60 0.92
CA THR A 22 -19.73 9.76 -0.17
C THR A 22 -18.74 9.84 -1.32
N VAL A 23 -18.22 8.67 -1.75
CA VAL A 23 -17.26 8.57 -2.83
C VAL A 23 -17.82 7.69 -3.94
N THR A 24 -17.84 8.22 -5.16
CA THR A 24 -18.07 7.42 -6.37
C THR A 24 -16.71 7.11 -6.99
N SER A 25 -16.38 5.83 -7.09
CA SER A 25 -15.13 5.33 -7.66
C SER A 25 -15.36 4.43 -8.86
N GLN A 26 -14.35 4.35 -9.74
CA GLN A 26 -14.40 3.53 -10.94
C GLN A 26 -12.99 3.04 -11.29
N SER A 27 -12.65 1.83 -10.88
CA SER A 27 -11.35 1.21 -11.14
C SER A 27 -11.26 0.56 -12.52
N TYR A 28 -10.04 0.30 -12.96
CA TYR A 28 -9.76 -0.46 -14.17
C TYR A 28 -9.79 -1.97 -13.90
N ILE A 29 -9.97 -2.75 -15.00
CA ILE A 29 -9.82 -4.21 -15.01
C ILE A 29 -8.41 -4.51 -15.50
N PHE A 30 -7.50 -4.96 -14.65
CA PHE A 30 -6.09 -5.14 -15.00
C PHE A 30 -5.85 -6.25 -16.03
N HIS A 31 -6.72 -7.25 -16.14
CA HIS A 31 -6.66 -8.22 -17.25
C HIS A 31 -7.09 -7.62 -18.60
N ARG A 32 -7.86 -6.53 -18.58
CA ARG A 32 -8.32 -5.79 -19.76
C ARG A 32 -8.12 -4.29 -19.55
N PRO A 33 -6.89 -3.79 -19.63
CA PRO A 33 -6.49 -2.49 -19.09
C PRO A 33 -7.20 -1.30 -19.75
N TRP A 34 -7.84 -1.48 -20.90
CA TRP A 34 -8.69 -0.46 -21.55
C TRP A 34 -10.12 -0.40 -20.99
N GLN A 35 -10.51 -1.35 -20.13
CA GLN A 35 -11.87 -1.43 -19.58
C GLN A 35 -11.91 -0.96 -18.13
N GLN A 36 -12.96 -0.21 -17.82
CA GLN A 36 -13.28 0.16 -16.44
C GLN A 36 -14.42 -0.70 -15.92
N ARG A 37 -14.40 -0.93 -14.61
CA ARG A 37 -15.52 -1.53 -13.88
C ARG A 37 -16.70 -0.57 -13.87
N ARG A 38 -17.87 -1.05 -13.49
CA ARG A 38 -19.00 -0.16 -13.23
C ARG A 38 -18.68 0.75 -12.05
N PRO A 39 -19.09 2.04 -12.11
CA PRO A 39 -18.95 2.92 -10.97
C PRO A 39 -19.64 2.34 -9.74
N ILE A 40 -19.02 2.47 -8.60
CA ILE A 40 -19.57 2.12 -7.29
C ILE A 40 -19.58 3.34 -6.40
N THR A 41 -20.62 3.48 -5.57
CA THR A 41 -20.72 4.56 -4.60
C THR A 41 -20.63 3.96 -3.20
N GLN A 42 -19.73 4.49 -2.39
CA GLN A 42 -19.53 4.09 -1.01
C GLN A 42 -19.71 5.29 -0.10
N THR A 43 -20.23 5.02 1.10
CA THR A 43 -20.42 6.05 2.13
C THR A 43 -19.64 5.66 3.37
N ALA A 44 -18.90 6.62 3.91
CA ALA A 44 -18.05 6.47 5.08
C ALA A 44 -18.24 7.65 6.04
N ILE A 45 -17.55 7.63 7.16
CA ILE A 45 -17.47 8.73 8.11
C ILE A 45 -16.08 9.34 8.06
N GLY A 46 -15.99 10.61 7.75
CA GLY A 46 -14.76 11.39 7.84
C GLY A 46 -14.66 12.12 9.19
N VAL A 47 -13.44 12.32 9.63
CA VAL A 47 -13.12 13.03 10.87
C VAL A 47 -12.51 14.38 10.53
N VAL A 48 -13.08 15.46 11.04
CA VAL A 48 -12.47 16.79 10.92
C VAL A 48 -11.23 16.84 11.81
N VAL A 49 -10.08 17.16 11.20
CA VAL A 49 -8.78 17.26 11.88
C VAL A 49 -8.26 18.71 11.80
N PRO A 50 -7.27 19.09 12.60
CA PRO A 50 -6.64 20.41 12.50
C PRO A 50 -6.18 20.73 11.07
N GLY A 51 -6.20 22.01 10.71
CA GLY A 51 -5.87 22.47 9.35
C GLY A 51 -7.05 22.53 8.38
N GLY A 52 -8.29 22.31 8.87
CA GLY A 52 -9.50 22.42 8.01
C GLY A 52 -9.59 21.29 6.98
N MET A 53 -9.20 20.08 7.37
CA MET A 53 -9.21 18.88 6.53
C MET A 53 -10.05 17.76 7.16
N VAL A 54 -10.41 16.80 6.34
CA VAL A 54 -11.20 15.62 6.73
C VAL A 54 -10.38 14.37 6.51
N LEU A 55 -10.08 13.64 7.59
CA LEU A 55 -9.33 12.41 7.57
C LEU A 55 -10.27 11.22 7.29
N VAL A 56 -9.87 10.37 6.35
CA VAL A 56 -10.56 9.12 5.97
C VAL A 56 -9.55 8.01 5.71
N ASN A 57 -10.04 6.77 5.55
CA ASN A 57 -9.20 5.67 5.05
C ASN A 57 -8.84 5.90 3.57
N GLY A 58 -7.57 5.66 3.21
CA GLY A 58 -7.04 5.91 1.88
C GLY A 58 -7.74 5.10 0.77
N LEU A 59 -8.06 3.83 1.03
CA LEU A 59 -8.77 2.98 0.07
C LEU A 59 -10.19 3.47 -0.27
N LEU A 60 -10.80 4.30 0.57
CA LEU A 60 -12.09 4.91 0.27
C LEU A 60 -12.03 5.78 -0.98
N VAL A 61 -10.93 6.50 -1.17
CA VAL A 61 -10.76 7.48 -2.25
C VAL A 61 -10.04 6.92 -3.46
N ALA A 62 -9.64 5.64 -3.44
CA ALA A 62 -8.98 4.98 -4.56
C ALA A 62 -9.88 5.00 -5.82
N ASP A 63 -9.27 5.39 -6.96
CA ASP A 63 -9.95 5.50 -8.26
C ASP A 63 -11.22 6.37 -8.22
N HIS A 64 -11.27 7.38 -7.36
CA HIS A 64 -12.43 8.24 -7.22
C HIS A 64 -12.71 9.05 -8.49
N ARG A 65 -13.99 9.29 -8.74
CA ARG A 65 -14.52 10.19 -9.79
C ARG A 65 -15.19 11.41 -9.17
N TYR A 66 -15.78 11.21 -7.99
CA TYR A 66 -16.46 12.26 -7.28
C TYR A 66 -16.43 11.98 -5.76
N ILE A 67 -16.21 13.03 -4.99
CA ILE A 67 -16.22 13.00 -3.52
C ILE A 67 -17.16 14.10 -3.03
N GLU A 68 -18.06 13.74 -2.11
CA GLU A 68 -19.00 14.63 -1.48
C GLU A 68 -18.91 14.50 0.05
N LEU A 69 -18.80 15.64 0.71
CA LEU A 69 -18.95 15.77 2.17
C LEU A 69 -20.36 16.20 2.50
N GLU A 70 -20.94 15.65 3.58
CA GLU A 70 -22.27 16.00 4.06
C GLU A 70 -22.23 16.15 5.59
N THR A 71 -22.82 17.24 6.11
CA THR A 71 -22.97 17.46 7.54
C THR A 71 -24.02 16.51 8.12
N LEU A 72 -23.77 16.00 9.34
CA LEU A 72 -24.65 14.99 9.95
C LEU A 72 -25.99 15.59 10.43
N ASP A 73 -25.99 16.83 10.79
CA ASP A 73 -27.18 17.56 11.37
C ASP A 73 -28.07 18.18 10.30
N THR A 74 -27.49 19.00 9.43
CA THR A 74 -28.22 19.81 8.45
C THR A 74 -28.30 19.18 7.08
N GLN A 75 -27.56 18.08 6.84
CA GLN A 75 -27.45 17.40 5.55
C GLN A 75 -26.98 18.32 4.41
N LEU A 76 -26.26 19.38 4.74
CA LEU A 76 -25.62 20.23 3.75
C LEU A 76 -24.51 19.46 3.06
N LYS A 77 -24.41 19.61 1.74
CA LYS A 77 -23.48 18.87 0.90
C LYS A 77 -22.49 19.79 0.22
N GLN A 78 -21.25 19.34 0.13
CA GLN A 78 -20.16 20.05 -0.52
C GLN A 78 -19.24 19.08 -1.26
N PRO A 79 -18.92 19.33 -2.55
CA PRO A 79 -17.87 18.59 -3.23
C PRO A 79 -16.52 18.76 -2.53
N ALA A 80 -15.69 17.71 -2.59
CA ALA A 80 -14.37 17.72 -1.99
C ALA A 80 -13.32 17.16 -2.95
N ARG A 81 -12.06 17.43 -2.63
CA ARG A 81 -10.90 16.90 -3.33
C ARG A 81 -9.97 16.18 -2.37
N VAL A 82 -9.22 15.24 -2.87
CA VAL A 82 -8.10 14.63 -2.15
C VAL A 82 -6.95 15.65 -2.08
N VAL A 83 -6.41 15.84 -0.89
CA VAL A 83 -5.23 16.68 -0.65
C VAL A 83 -3.97 15.81 -0.64
N VAL A 84 -3.99 14.77 0.18
CA VAL A 84 -2.92 13.78 0.32
C VAL A 84 -3.57 12.41 0.51
N VAL A 85 -2.96 11.38 -0.06
CA VAL A 85 -3.33 9.99 0.17
C VAL A 85 -2.09 9.12 0.32
N ASP A 86 -2.11 8.25 1.33
CA ASP A 86 -1.14 7.18 1.51
C ASP A 86 -1.86 5.83 1.49
N TYR A 87 -1.60 5.06 0.44
CA TYR A 87 -2.21 3.75 0.28
C TYR A 87 -1.54 2.66 1.13
N GLU A 88 -0.32 2.88 1.62
CA GLU A 88 0.39 1.96 2.51
C GLU A 88 -0.17 2.02 3.92
N ALA A 89 -0.29 3.23 4.47
CA ALA A 89 -0.89 3.48 5.78
C ALA A 89 -2.42 3.48 5.75
N ASN A 90 -3.03 3.45 4.55
CA ASN A 90 -4.47 3.52 4.35
C ASN A 90 -5.11 4.78 4.94
N LEU A 91 -4.50 5.94 4.69
CA LEU A 91 -4.94 7.25 5.18
C LEU A 91 -5.10 8.24 4.02
N ALA A 92 -6.08 9.12 4.09
CA ALA A 92 -6.25 10.22 3.15
C ALA A 92 -6.80 11.47 3.84
N LEU A 93 -6.39 12.64 3.36
CA LEU A 93 -6.92 13.93 3.72
C LEU A 93 -7.75 14.50 2.58
N LEU A 94 -8.95 14.96 2.91
CA LEU A 94 -9.87 15.62 2.01
C LEU A 94 -10.01 17.08 2.40
N ALA A 95 -10.18 17.96 1.41
CA ALA A 95 -10.60 19.33 1.61
C ALA A 95 -11.90 19.61 0.85
N PRO A 96 -12.89 20.28 1.45
CA PRO A 96 -14.04 20.76 0.73
C PRO A 96 -13.59 21.79 -0.33
N LEU A 97 -14.32 21.90 -1.45
CA LEU A 97 -14.02 22.93 -2.45
C LEU A 97 -14.26 24.35 -1.92
N ASP A 98 -15.24 24.51 -1.03
CA ASP A 98 -15.43 25.73 -0.25
C ASP A 98 -14.96 25.51 1.20
N PRO A 99 -13.82 26.09 1.61
CA PRO A 99 -13.31 25.94 2.97
C PRO A 99 -14.28 26.40 4.06
N SER A 100 -15.20 27.31 3.76
CA SER A 100 -16.20 27.80 4.73
C SER A 100 -17.19 26.71 5.18
N PHE A 101 -17.29 25.61 4.43
CA PHE A 101 -18.13 24.45 4.76
C PHE A 101 -17.77 23.84 6.13
N LEU A 102 -16.50 23.92 6.53
CA LEU A 102 -16.04 23.42 7.83
C LEU A 102 -16.18 24.42 8.98
N ASN A 103 -16.67 25.65 8.70
CA ASN A 103 -16.91 26.63 9.75
C ASN A 103 -17.95 26.09 10.74
N GLY A 104 -17.61 26.13 12.02
CA GLY A 104 -18.46 25.58 13.09
C GLY A 104 -18.22 24.10 13.39
N HIS A 105 -17.42 23.39 12.58
CA HIS A 105 -16.96 22.06 12.94
C HIS A 105 -15.80 22.13 13.93
N ARG A 106 -15.73 21.15 14.84
CA ARG A 106 -14.68 21.05 15.84
C ARG A 106 -13.66 19.98 15.41
N PRO A 107 -12.41 20.35 15.10
CA PRO A 107 -11.38 19.37 14.83
C PRO A 107 -11.10 18.46 16.04
N LEU A 108 -10.87 17.17 15.80
CA LEU A 108 -10.38 16.24 16.81
C LEU A 108 -8.86 16.28 16.85
N GLU A 109 -8.34 16.64 18.02
CA GLU A 109 -6.90 16.50 18.30
C GLU A 109 -6.53 15.04 18.50
N MET A 110 -5.27 14.67 18.18
CA MET A 110 -4.78 13.31 18.39
C MET A 110 -4.63 12.98 19.88
N ALA A 111 -4.99 11.76 20.25
CA ALA A 111 -4.73 11.25 21.59
C ALA A 111 -3.20 11.08 21.79
N ASP A 112 -2.71 11.49 22.97
CA ASP A 112 -1.27 11.48 23.25
C ASP A 112 -0.72 10.06 23.43
N ARG A 113 -1.42 9.23 24.19
CA ARG A 113 -0.98 7.87 24.52
C ARG A 113 -2.18 6.95 24.58
N VAL A 114 -2.03 5.75 24.04
CA VAL A 114 -2.99 4.65 24.17
C VAL A 114 -2.22 3.40 24.56
N THR A 115 -2.63 2.72 25.64
CA THR A 115 -1.96 1.55 26.19
C THR A 115 -2.94 0.39 26.37
N VAL A 116 -2.41 -0.81 26.56
CA VAL A 116 -3.23 -1.98 26.91
C VAL A 116 -4.02 -1.68 28.18
N GLY A 117 -5.31 -1.99 28.17
CA GLY A 117 -6.26 -1.71 29.26
C GLY A 117 -7.00 -0.39 29.12
N ASP A 118 -6.59 0.52 28.23
CA ASP A 118 -7.33 1.76 27.99
C ASP A 118 -8.71 1.49 27.36
N GLY A 119 -9.71 2.20 27.83
CA GLY A 119 -11.06 2.22 27.26
C GLY A 119 -11.13 3.19 26.08
N LEU A 120 -11.49 2.68 24.90
CA LEU A 120 -11.72 3.47 23.70
C LEU A 120 -13.17 3.35 23.24
N THR A 121 -13.64 4.33 22.49
CA THR A 121 -15.00 4.35 21.92
C THR A 121 -14.92 4.44 20.40
N VAL A 122 -15.54 3.49 19.72
CA VAL A 122 -15.76 3.54 18.26
C VAL A 122 -17.06 4.29 18.00
N TRP A 123 -17.02 5.30 17.16
CA TRP A 123 -18.21 6.03 16.74
C TRP A 123 -18.73 5.50 15.40
N GLN A 124 -19.95 4.96 15.44
CA GLN A 124 -20.70 4.60 14.24
C GLN A 124 -21.78 5.66 14.00
N VAL A 125 -22.14 5.87 12.74
CA VAL A 125 -23.21 6.81 12.37
C VAL A 125 -24.30 6.07 11.64
N LYS A 126 -25.53 6.17 12.12
CA LYS A 126 -26.72 5.64 11.46
C LYS A 126 -27.03 6.41 10.17
N PRO A 127 -27.82 5.83 9.25
CA PRO A 127 -28.28 6.55 8.06
C PRO A 127 -28.94 7.91 8.37
N GLY A 128 -29.63 8.03 9.50
CA GLY A 128 -30.26 9.28 9.96
C GLY A 128 -29.33 10.32 10.56
N GLY A 129 -28.02 10.05 10.67
CA GLY A 129 -27.03 10.98 11.23
C GLY A 129 -26.76 10.78 12.73
N ASP A 130 -27.51 9.93 13.43
CA ASP A 130 -27.27 9.65 14.85
C ASP A 130 -25.94 8.94 15.07
N VAL A 131 -25.12 9.45 15.98
CA VAL A 131 -23.88 8.80 16.39
C VAL A 131 -24.16 7.74 17.45
N VAL A 132 -23.68 6.53 17.20
CA VAL A 132 -23.81 5.39 18.10
C VAL A 132 -22.43 5.00 18.63
N PRO A 133 -22.14 5.29 19.90
CA PRO A 133 -20.87 4.90 20.50
C PRO A 133 -20.87 3.40 20.85
N SER A 134 -19.76 2.73 20.57
CA SER A 134 -19.47 1.37 21.02
C SER A 134 -18.15 1.37 21.77
N ARG A 135 -18.16 0.96 23.03
CA ARG A 135 -16.97 0.94 23.90
C ARG A 135 -16.25 -0.40 23.81
N GLY A 136 -14.93 -0.35 23.81
CA GLY A 136 -14.05 -1.51 23.92
C GLY A 136 -12.81 -1.16 24.70
N GLN A 137 -12.09 -2.18 25.12
CA GLN A 137 -10.82 -2.07 25.82
C GLN A 137 -9.68 -2.48 24.90
N VAL A 138 -8.54 -1.79 24.95
CA VAL A 138 -7.33 -2.17 24.23
C VAL A 138 -6.77 -3.45 24.83
N THR A 139 -6.74 -4.51 24.05
CA THR A 139 -6.23 -5.83 24.46
C THR A 139 -4.78 -6.03 24.08
N SER A 140 -4.32 -5.42 22.98
CA SER A 140 -2.91 -5.41 22.58
C SER A 140 -2.56 -4.19 21.75
N VAL A 141 -1.25 -3.88 21.73
CA VAL A 141 -0.62 -2.87 20.87
C VAL A 141 0.52 -3.59 20.16
N ASP A 142 0.36 -3.85 18.88
CA ASP A 142 1.27 -4.68 18.08
C ASP A 142 1.42 -4.12 16.66
N LEU A 143 2.31 -4.74 15.87
CA LEU A 143 2.27 -4.54 14.43
C LEU A 143 1.14 -5.36 13.80
N GLY A 144 0.38 -4.72 12.93
CA GLY A 144 -0.63 -5.36 12.10
C GLY A 144 -0.34 -5.19 10.62
N ILE A 145 -0.86 -6.11 9.81
CA ILE A 145 -0.81 -6.00 8.37
C ILE A 145 -1.86 -4.98 7.94
N TYR A 146 -1.42 -3.92 7.26
CA TYR A 146 -2.30 -2.94 6.62
C TYR A 146 -2.59 -3.36 5.17
N THR A 147 -2.81 -2.40 4.33
CA THR A 147 -2.95 -2.62 2.89
C THR A 147 -1.60 -3.03 2.29
N GLN A 148 -1.62 -3.74 1.17
CA GLN A 148 -0.42 -4.07 0.39
C GLN A 148 0.70 -4.80 1.16
N ASN A 149 0.36 -5.56 2.24
CA ASN A 149 1.30 -6.24 3.14
C ASN A 149 2.25 -5.31 3.90
N ASN A 150 1.93 -4.03 4.03
CA ASN A 150 2.67 -3.13 4.90
C ASN A 150 2.32 -3.37 6.36
N PHE A 151 3.31 -3.18 7.23
CA PHE A 151 3.17 -3.38 8.67
C PHE A 151 3.27 -2.05 9.40
N PHE A 152 2.23 -1.72 10.17
CA PHE A 152 2.21 -0.55 11.05
C PHE A 152 1.60 -0.89 12.39
N LEU A 153 1.75 0.02 13.35
CA LEU A 153 1.18 -0.14 14.69
C LEU A 153 -0.34 -0.19 14.62
N ILE A 154 -0.92 -1.18 15.31
CA ILE A 154 -2.37 -1.30 15.51
C ILE A 154 -2.70 -1.38 16.99
N TYR A 155 -3.89 -0.91 17.33
CA TYR A 155 -4.55 -1.28 18.57
C TYR A 155 -5.58 -2.36 18.27
N ARG A 156 -5.61 -3.43 19.08
CA ARG A 156 -6.71 -4.39 19.07
C ARG A 156 -7.64 -4.07 20.21
N LEU A 157 -8.93 -3.91 19.88
CA LEU A 157 -9.98 -3.68 20.85
C LEU A 157 -10.89 -4.89 20.92
N ASP A 158 -11.29 -5.30 22.14
CA ASP A 158 -12.43 -6.16 22.33
C ASP A 158 -13.70 -5.33 22.14
N ASN A 159 -14.19 -5.30 20.96
CA ASN A 159 -15.37 -4.52 20.58
C ASN A 159 -16.18 -5.28 19.52
N SER A 160 -17.47 -5.45 19.83
CA SER A 160 -18.45 -5.91 18.86
C SER A 160 -19.15 -4.69 18.30
N LEU A 161 -18.92 -4.38 17.03
CA LEU A 161 -19.63 -3.28 16.38
C LEU A 161 -21.12 -3.63 16.22
N PRO A 162 -22.03 -2.84 16.81
CA PRO A 162 -23.46 -3.16 16.83
C PRO A 162 -24.09 -3.13 15.45
N TYR A 163 -23.50 -2.42 14.51
CA TYR A 163 -23.99 -2.33 13.14
C TYR A 163 -22.93 -2.82 12.17
N ARG A 164 -23.31 -3.78 11.30
CA ARG A 164 -22.51 -4.18 10.15
C ARG A 164 -22.77 -3.22 9.00
N PHE A 165 -22.24 -2.01 9.09
CA PHE A 165 -22.17 -1.16 7.92
C PHE A 165 -21.03 -1.66 7.02
N ASN A 166 -21.09 -1.37 5.73
CA ASN A 166 -19.95 -1.53 4.84
C ASN A 166 -18.85 -0.57 5.33
N ASN A 167 -18.00 -1.09 6.19
CA ASN A 167 -17.20 -0.37 7.17
C ASN A 167 -15.99 0.26 6.54
N VAL A 168 -16.20 1.41 5.95
CA VAL A 168 -15.12 2.24 5.48
C VAL A 168 -15.06 3.42 6.43
N THR A 169 -13.95 3.58 7.11
CA THR A 169 -13.65 4.62 8.09
C THR A 169 -14.63 4.72 9.27
N LEU A 170 -14.20 4.31 10.44
CA LEU A 170 -14.89 4.57 11.70
C LEU A 170 -13.89 5.18 12.68
N PRO A 171 -14.16 6.38 13.24
CA PRO A 171 -13.29 7.00 14.21
C PRO A 171 -13.32 6.27 15.55
N VAL A 172 -12.15 6.17 16.15
CA VAL A 172 -11.92 5.61 17.49
C VAL A 172 -11.37 6.72 18.38
N VAL A 173 -12.06 6.99 19.48
CA VAL A 173 -11.70 8.10 20.36
C VAL A 173 -11.41 7.67 21.79
N ARG A 174 -10.55 8.44 22.45
CA ARG A 174 -10.31 8.41 23.90
C ARG A 174 -10.77 9.73 24.47
N GLY A 175 -11.93 9.72 25.12
CA GLY A 175 -12.60 10.98 25.50
C GLY A 175 -12.99 11.80 24.28
N ASP A 176 -12.43 13.00 24.15
CA ASP A 176 -12.65 13.92 23.04
C ASP A 176 -11.48 13.97 22.02
N ARG A 177 -10.54 13.03 22.10
CA ARG A 177 -9.36 12.98 21.23
C ARG A 177 -9.39 11.76 20.31
N LEU A 178 -8.90 11.91 19.10
CA LEU A 178 -8.80 10.84 18.10
C LEU A 178 -7.67 9.88 18.48
N ALA A 179 -8.03 8.64 18.82
CA ALA A 179 -7.10 7.57 19.12
C ALA A 179 -6.74 6.72 17.90
N GLY A 180 -7.58 6.73 16.86
CA GLY A 180 -7.34 5.99 15.63
C GLY A 180 -8.54 5.92 14.72
N LEU A 181 -8.39 5.17 13.63
CA LEU A 181 -9.45 4.79 12.70
C LEU A 181 -9.56 3.26 12.66
N VAL A 182 -10.77 2.72 12.59
CA VAL A 182 -10.93 1.27 12.40
C VAL A 182 -10.28 0.85 11.07
N LEU A 183 -9.34 -0.09 11.15
CA LEU A 183 -8.70 -0.70 9.98
C LEU A 183 -9.58 -1.84 9.44
N ARG A 184 -10.02 -2.72 10.34
CA ARG A 184 -10.92 -3.85 10.01
C ARG A 184 -11.53 -4.45 11.27
N GLN A 185 -12.67 -5.12 11.07
CA GLN A 185 -13.26 -6.00 12.07
C GLN A 185 -12.75 -7.42 11.84
N GLN A 186 -12.39 -8.12 12.91
CA GLN A 186 -12.00 -9.52 12.82
C GLN A 186 -13.18 -10.39 12.38
N PRO A 187 -12.95 -11.52 11.69
CA PRO A 187 -14.02 -12.42 11.21
C PRO A 187 -14.95 -12.93 12.31
N SER A 188 -14.44 -13.09 13.53
CA SER A 188 -15.23 -13.46 14.70
C SER A 188 -16.27 -12.41 15.09
N GLY A 189 -16.10 -11.16 14.64
CA GLY A 189 -16.96 -10.02 15.01
C GLY A 189 -16.76 -9.52 16.45
N GLN A 190 -15.83 -10.09 17.20
CA GLN A 190 -15.61 -9.79 18.62
C GLN A 190 -14.48 -8.80 18.88
N ALA A 191 -13.68 -8.51 17.86
CA ALA A 191 -12.58 -7.57 17.97
C ALA A 191 -12.43 -6.70 16.71
N VAL A 192 -11.90 -5.51 16.89
CA VAL A 192 -11.52 -4.60 15.82
C VAL A 192 -10.03 -4.27 15.88
N GLU A 193 -9.41 -4.14 14.73
CA GLU A 193 -8.08 -3.60 14.57
C GLU A 193 -8.19 -2.13 14.15
N VAL A 194 -7.38 -1.29 14.77
CA VAL A 194 -7.43 0.16 14.65
C VAL A 194 -6.08 0.67 14.17
N ILE A 195 -6.07 1.52 13.16
CA ILE A 195 -4.89 2.32 12.78
C ILE A 195 -4.52 3.18 13.98
N ALA A 196 -3.32 2.96 14.54
CA ALA A 196 -2.94 3.58 15.79
C ALA A 196 -2.63 5.09 15.63
N ALA A 197 -2.90 5.87 16.69
CA ALA A 197 -2.65 7.31 16.72
C ALA A 197 -1.24 7.73 16.27
N PRO A 198 -0.13 7.03 16.62
CA PRO A 198 1.20 7.38 16.13
C PRO A 198 1.33 7.34 14.60
N VAL A 199 0.67 6.37 13.93
CA VAL A 199 0.68 6.29 12.46
C VAL A 199 -0.07 7.46 11.83
N ILE A 200 -1.24 7.79 12.39
CA ILE A 200 -2.02 8.95 11.91
C ILE A 200 -1.27 10.25 12.15
N ARG A 201 -0.62 10.39 13.30
CA ARG A 201 0.17 11.60 13.62
C ARG A 201 1.31 11.77 12.63
N HIS A 202 2.11 10.71 12.38
CA HIS A 202 3.18 10.74 11.39
C HIS A 202 2.66 11.20 10.00
N PHE A 203 1.54 10.63 9.55
CA PHE A 203 0.89 11.03 8.30
C PHE A 203 0.47 12.51 8.29
N LEU A 204 -0.14 13.00 9.38
CA LEU A 204 -0.58 14.39 9.48
C LEU A 204 0.59 15.36 9.56
N ASP A 205 1.64 15.01 10.31
CA ASP A 205 2.84 15.83 10.47
C ASP A 205 3.56 16.00 9.13
N ASP A 206 3.69 14.93 8.35
CA ASP A 206 4.28 14.97 7.02
C ASP A 206 3.40 15.76 6.01
N ALA A 207 2.07 15.54 6.05
CA ALA A 207 1.13 16.22 5.16
C ALA A 207 1.06 17.74 5.35
N VAL A 208 1.29 18.25 6.57
CA VAL A 208 1.23 19.69 6.87
C VAL A 208 2.41 20.47 6.24
N HIS A 209 3.53 19.82 6.03
CA HIS A 209 4.72 20.45 5.44
C HIS A 209 4.62 20.67 3.92
N GLY A 210 3.56 20.19 3.27
CA GLY A 210 3.20 20.50 1.87
C GLY A 210 3.93 19.69 0.80
N ASP A 211 4.92 18.91 1.18
CA ASP A 211 5.64 17.97 0.32
C ASP A 211 5.65 16.59 0.99
N TYR A 212 4.51 15.89 0.86
CA TYR A 212 4.29 14.60 1.50
C TYR A 212 5.30 13.56 1.01
N GLN A 213 6.17 13.08 1.89
CA GLN A 213 7.24 12.14 1.57
C GLN A 213 6.83 10.67 1.75
N GLY A 214 5.84 10.39 2.57
CA GLY A 214 5.39 9.04 2.89
C GLY A 214 6.19 8.35 3.99
N PHE A 215 5.82 7.10 4.28
CA PHE A 215 6.44 6.33 5.36
C PHE A 215 7.79 5.74 4.93
N PRO A 216 8.85 5.99 5.68
CA PRO A 216 10.20 5.59 5.29
C PRO A 216 10.43 4.08 5.35
N SER A 217 11.44 3.64 4.63
CA SER A 217 12.01 2.30 4.61
C SER A 217 13.52 2.38 4.80
N ALA A 218 14.10 1.40 5.44
CA ALA A 218 15.56 1.29 5.54
C ALA A 218 16.17 0.41 4.43
N GLY A 219 15.36 -0.29 3.63
CA GLY A 219 15.83 -1.03 2.46
C GLY A 219 16.59 -2.32 2.78
N PHE A 220 16.20 -3.08 3.81
CA PHE A 220 16.79 -4.39 4.10
C PHE A 220 15.76 -5.40 4.65
N HIS A 221 16.08 -6.68 4.50
CA HIS A 221 15.37 -7.79 5.15
C HIS A 221 16.23 -8.40 6.25
N TYR A 222 15.60 -8.79 7.34
CA TYR A 222 16.31 -9.35 8.49
C TYR A 222 15.68 -10.65 9.00
N GLY A 223 16.50 -11.40 9.73
CA GLY A 223 16.09 -12.59 10.48
C GLY A 223 16.48 -12.51 11.95
N SER A 224 15.88 -13.39 12.73
CA SER A 224 16.19 -13.53 14.15
C SER A 224 17.60 -14.15 14.34
N THR A 225 18.29 -13.74 15.42
CA THR A 225 19.57 -14.34 15.88
C THR A 225 19.39 -15.30 17.03
N LEU A 226 18.21 -15.89 17.20
CA LEU A 226 17.95 -16.89 18.25
C LEU A 226 18.62 -18.24 18.00
N ASP A 227 18.84 -18.61 16.72
CA ASP A 227 19.47 -19.88 16.37
C ASP A 227 20.94 -19.92 16.83
N PRO A 228 21.32 -20.84 17.73
CA PRO A 228 22.69 -20.97 18.21
C PRO A 228 23.70 -21.36 17.11
N GLN A 229 23.26 -22.02 16.04
CA GLN A 229 24.12 -22.39 14.92
C GLN A 229 24.45 -21.16 14.07
N LEU A 230 23.43 -20.32 13.78
CA LEU A 230 23.63 -19.04 13.13
C LEU A 230 24.59 -18.16 13.94
N ARG A 231 24.35 -18.00 15.27
CA ARG A 231 25.23 -17.20 16.13
C ARG A 231 26.68 -17.65 16.08
N ARG A 232 26.94 -18.98 16.15
CA ARG A 232 28.31 -19.53 16.01
C ARG A 232 28.90 -19.26 14.62
N TYR A 233 28.10 -19.42 13.57
CA TYR A 233 28.52 -19.18 12.18
C TYR A 233 28.97 -17.75 11.94
N ILE A 234 28.21 -16.76 12.45
CA ILE A 234 28.51 -15.34 12.29
C ILE A 234 29.44 -14.78 13.38
N GLY A 235 29.86 -15.61 14.33
CA GLY A 235 30.74 -15.19 15.41
C GLY A 235 30.08 -14.18 16.39
N LEU A 236 28.76 -14.26 16.59
CA LEU A 236 28.03 -13.35 17.48
C LEU A 236 28.23 -13.75 18.94
N PRO A 237 28.83 -12.89 19.80
CA PRO A 237 29.00 -13.16 21.23
C PRO A 237 27.65 -13.36 21.94
N ASP A 238 27.66 -14.17 23.03
CA ASP A 238 26.43 -14.53 23.76
C ASP A 238 25.74 -13.32 24.40
N ASP A 239 26.50 -12.32 24.81
CA ASP A 239 26.02 -11.06 25.42
C ASP A 239 25.55 -10.01 24.41
N VAL A 240 25.78 -10.21 23.11
CA VAL A 240 25.35 -9.30 22.06
C VAL A 240 23.99 -9.72 21.51
N THR A 241 23.04 -8.79 21.47
CA THR A 241 21.73 -8.95 20.83
C THR A 241 21.65 -8.16 19.51
N GLY A 242 20.73 -8.58 18.65
CA GLY A 242 20.49 -7.89 17.38
C GLY A 242 19.80 -8.79 16.35
N ILE A 243 19.55 -8.25 15.19
CA ILE A 243 18.93 -8.91 14.03
C ILE A 243 19.97 -9.16 12.94
N TYR A 244 19.87 -10.30 12.29
CA TYR A 244 20.75 -10.70 11.18
C TYR A 244 20.22 -10.14 9.87
N VAL A 245 21.03 -9.38 9.15
CA VAL A 245 20.70 -8.84 7.82
C VAL A 245 20.80 -9.96 6.79
N GLN A 246 19.64 -10.37 6.26
CA GLN A 246 19.53 -11.43 5.26
C GLN A 246 19.74 -10.91 3.83
N LYS A 247 19.22 -9.72 3.57
CA LYS A 247 19.25 -9.08 2.25
C LYS A 247 19.25 -7.58 2.39
N VAL A 248 20.03 -6.91 1.55
CA VAL A 248 19.99 -5.45 1.36
C VAL A 248 19.42 -5.18 -0.03
N ILE A 249 18.49 -4.24 -0.12
CA ILE A 249 17.88 -3.82 -1.38
C ILE A 249 18.85 -2.89 -2.08
N LYS A 250 19.27 -3.28 -3.26
CA LYS A 250 20.28 -2.55 -4.05
C LYS A 250 19.77 -1.14 -4.41
N GLY A 251 20.61 -0.14 -4.16
CA GLY A 251 20.29 1.27 -4.38
C GLY A 251 19.40 1.88 -3.30
N GLY A 252 18.91 1.09 -2.32
CA GLY A 252 18.12 1.60 -1.21
C GLY A 252 18.97 2.15 -0.05
N PRO A 253 18.35 2.78 0.96
CA PRO A 253 19.01 3.43 2.09
C PRO A 253 20.14 2.62 2.74
N ALA A 254 19.89 1.37 3.07
CA ALA A 254 20.88 0.49 3.70
C ALA A 254 22.08 0.17 2.79
N ASP A 255 21.85 0.00 1.48
CA ASP A 255 22.91 -0.25 0.50
C ASP A 255 23.83 0.99 0.38
N LEU A 256 23.22 2.17 0.27
CA LEU A 256 23.94 3.45 0.19
C LEU A 256 24.76 3.72 1.45
N ALA A 257 24.26 3.34 2.62
CA ALA A 257 24.97 3.42 3.90
C ALA A 257 26.06 2.34 4.06
N GLY A 258 26.16 1.37 3.15
CA GLY A 258 27.15 0.31 3.19
C GLY A 258 26.80 -0.86 4.12
N LEU A 259 25.51 -1.04 4.48
CA LEU A 259 25.05 -2.26 5.16
C LEU A 259 25.17 -3.46 4.21
N GLN A 260 25.50 -4.63 4.75
CA GLN A 260 25.71 -5.84 3.97
C GLN A 260 24.92 -7.02 4.53
N ALA A 261 24.54 -7.94 3.65
CA ALA A 261 24.05 -9.24 4.11
C ALA A 261 25.12 -9.93 4.97
N GLY A 262 24.72 -10.48 6.10
CA GLY A 262 25.65 -11.04 7.08
C GLY A 262 25.92 -10.14 8.29
N ASP A 263 25.63 -8.86 8.21
CA ASP A 263 25.75 -7.96 9.37
C ASP A 263 24.71 -8.28 10.43
N VAL A 264 25.01 -7.91 11.68
CA VAL A 264 24.05 -7.96 12.80
C VAL A 264 23.80 -6.54 13.28
N ILE A 265 22.56 -6.06 13.14
CA ILE A 265 22.16 -4.76 13.67
C ILE A 265 21.83 -4.91 15.14
N SER A 266 22.64 -4.28 16.00
CA SER A 266 22.49 -4.33 17.46
C SER A 266 21.82 -3.10 18.06
N GLN A 267 21.86 -1.95 17.32
CA GLN A 267 21.24 -0.70 17.75
C GLN A 267 20.86 0.14 16.54
N MET A 268 19.70 0.81 16.61
CA MET A 268 19.27 1.84 15.63
C MET A 268 18.81 3.08 16.41
N GLY A 269 19.36 4.26 16.09
CA GLY A 269 19.21 5.45 16.93
C GLY A 269 19.63 5.17 18.37
N ASP A 270 18.79 5.55 19.32
CA ASP A 270 19.00 5.32 20.75
C ASP A 270 18.55 3.93 21.24
N PHE A 271 17.99 3.09 20.35
CA PHE A 271 17.32 1.86 20.73
C PHE A 271 18.17 0.64 20.48
N LYS A 272 18.39 -0.16 21.55
CA LYS A 272 18.98 -1.50 21.42
C LYS A 272 17.97 -2.48 20.81
N ILE A 273 18.42 -3.29 19.87
CA ILE A 273 17.60 -4.26 19.16
C ILE A 273 17.82 -5.66 19.78
N SER A 274 16.72 -6.33 20.07
CA SER A 274 16.73 -7.72 20.60
C SER A 274 17.03 -8.72 19.47
N ASN A 275 17.25 -10.00 19.85
CA ASN A 275 17.47 -11.09 18.90
C ASN A 275 16.27 -11.38 17.97
N THR A 276 15.10 -10.86 18.29
CA THR A 276 13.86 -10.99 17.51
C THR A 276 13.43 -9.72 16.81
N GLY A 277 14.28 -8.66 16.85
CA GLY A 277 13.96 -7.38 16.21
C GLY A 277 12.99 -6.50 17.01
N LEU A 278 12.93 -6.69 18.33
CA LEU A 278 12.14 -5.82 19.21
C LEU A 278 13.04 -4.80 19.90
N PHE A 279 12.48 -3.65 20.21
CA PHE A 279 13.08 -2.60 21.03
C PHE A 279 12.10 -2.14 22.11
N GLU A 280 12.61 -1.55 23.19
CA GLU A 280 11.77 -1.01 24.29
C GLU A 280 11.28 0.39 23.92
N LEU A 281 9.96 0.59 23.94
CA LEU A 281 9.31 1.88 23.71
C LEU A 281 8.27 2.16 24.78
N ALA A 282 8.54 3.09 25.68
CA ALA A 282 7.52 3.51 26.67
C ALA A 282 6.37 4.26 25.97
N PRO A 283 5.12 4.00 26.31
CA PRO A 283 4.64 3.10 27.36
C PRO A 283 4.27 1.68 26.87
N HIS A 284 4.57 1.35 25.60
CA HIS A 284 4.07 0.14 24.93
C HIS A 284 4.91 -1.12 25.25
N GLY A 285 6.11 -0.97 25.87
CA GLY A 285 7.02 -2.07 26.08
C GLY A 285 7.77 -2.47 24.82
N LYS A 286 7.84 -3.77 24.54
CA LYS A 286 8.60 -4.29 23.38
C LYS A 286 7.80 -4.21 22.09
N ILE A 287 8.31 -3.42 21.14
CA ILE A 287 7.71 -3.24 19.79
C ILE A 287 8.76 -3.58 18.73
N SER A 288 8.31 -4.00 17.55
CA SER A 288 9.18 -4.32 16.43
C SER A 288 9.95 -3.10 15.88
N VAL A 289 11.18 -3.32 15.46
CA VAL A 289 12.05 -2.35 14.76
C VAL A 289 11.40 -1.76 13.51
N VAL A 290 10.43 -2.43 12.92
CA VAL A 290 9.65 -1.89 11.79
C VAL A 290 8.90 -0.62 12.19
N HIS A 291 8.33 -0.59 13.41
CA HIS A 291 7.68 0.63 13.93
C HIS A 291 8.68 1.77 14.16
N LEU A 292 9.88 1.44 14.65
CA LEU A 292 10.96 2.42 14.79
C LEU A 292 11.26 3.09 13.44
N ILE A 293 11.54 2.27 12.42
CA ILE A 293 11.90 2.76 11.08
C ILE A 293 10.74 3.52 10.44
N ARG A 294 9.55 2.95 10.44
CA ARG A 294 8.42 3.47 9.65
C ARG A 294 7.59 4.56 10.31
N THR A 295 7.70 4.74 11.63
CA THR A 295 6.77 5.65 12.33
C THR A 295 7.46 6.65 13.25
N LEU A 296 8.61 6.30 13.85
CA LEU A 296 9.33 7.22 14.73
C LEU A 296 10.29 8.14 13.97
N TYR A 297 10.67 7.77 12.74
CA TYR A 297 11.48 8.59 11.83
C TYR A 297 10.69 8.94 10.58
N HIS A 298 11.11 10.00 9.88
CA HIS A 298 10.58 10.44 8.59
C HIS A 298 11.55 10.11 7.45
N ALA A 299 11.09 10.16 6.21
CA ALA A 299 11.96 10.10 5.05
C ALA A 299 12.92 11.29 5.09
N GLY A 300 14.21 11.05 4.78
CA GLY A 300 15.30 12.01 4.94
C GLY A 300 15.98 12.01 6.30
N ASP A 301 15.42 11.36 7.33
CA ASP A 301 16.08 11.26 8.62
C ASP A 301 17.29 10.32 8.57
N ILE A 302 18.40 10.75 9.17
CA ILE A 302 19.62 9.95 9.30
C ILE A 302 19.59 9.20 10.62
N VAL A 303 19.60 7.86 10.55
CA VAL A 303 19.53 6.97 11.71
C VAL A 303 20.89 6.34 11.98
N PRO A 304 21.60 6.77 13.07
CA PRO A 304 22.84 6.13 13.49
C PRO A 304 22.59 4.66 13.81
N THR A 305 23.31 3.76 13.14
CA THR A 305 23.10 2.32 13.24
C THR A 305 24.39 1.61 13.62
N ARG A 306 24.35 0.87 14.73
CA ARG A 306 25.48 0.07 15.20
C ARG A 306 25.31 -1.36 14.75
N ILE A 307 26.27 -1.87 14.00
CA ILE A 307 26.31 -3.23 13.50
C ILE A 307 27.52 -3.99 13.99
N LEU A 308 27.41 -5.33 13.93
CA LEU A 308 28.55 -6.24 14.05
C LEU A 308 28.81 -6.86 12.70
N ARG A 309 30.05 -6.71 12.17
CA ARG A 309 30.51 -7.29 10.90
C ARG A 309 31.80 -8.06 11.16
N ASN A 310 31.83 -9.36 10.92
CA ASN A 310 32.99 -10.22 11.16
C ASN A 310 33.58 -10.05 12.59
N GLY A 311 32.73 -9.96 13.60
CA GLY A 311 33.13 -9.76 15.00
C GLY A 311 33.56 -8.35 15.38
N GLN A 312 33.57 -7.40 14.45
CA GLN A 312 33.93 -6.00 14.70
C GLN A 312 32.70 -5.09 14.71
N VAL A 313 32.71 -4.12 15.63
CA VAL A 313 31.69 -3.11 15.68
C VAL A 313 31.92 -2.06 14.59
N VAL A 314 30.90 -1.80 13.80
CA VAL A 314 30.89 -0.77 12.75
C VAL A 314 29.71 0.18 13.02
N HIS A 315 29.92 1.47 12.78
CA HIS A 315 28.88 2.49 12.86
C HIS A 315 28.54 2.95 11.44
N LEU A 316 27.25 2.91 11.12
CA LEU A 316 26.70 3.37 9.85
C LEU A 316 25.69 4.49 10.11
N GLU A 317 25.50 5.36 9.16
CA GLU A 317 24.44 6.36 9.13
C GLU A 317 23.51 5.99 7.96
N ILE A 318 22.27 5.57 8.29
CA ILE A 318 21.28 5.18 7.29
C ILE A 318 20.33 6.37 7.12
N GLU A 319 20.40 7.06 5.99
CA GLU A 319 19.39 8.05 5.60
C GLU A 319 18.17 7.32 5.08
N LEU A 320 17.08 7.37 5.84
CA LEU A 320 15.84 6.67 5.50
C LEU A 320 15.15 7.36 4.32
N ASP A 321 14.53 6.55 3.45
CA ASP A 321 13.81 7.06 2.29
C ASP A 321 12.51 6.29 2.07
N HIS A 322 11.53 6.93 1.43
CA HIS A 322 10.31 6.26 1.00
C HIS A 322 10.59 5.44 -0.26
N ARG A 323 10.07 4.23 -0.31
CA ARG A 323 10.11 3.39 -1.50
C ARG A 323 8.77 3.46 -2.21
N GLY A 324 8.71 4.24 -3.29
CA GLY A 324 7.51 4.38 -4.10
C GLY A 324 7.09 3.09 -4.83
N PRO A 325 5.81 2.94 -5.22
CA PRO A 325 5.32 1.74 -5.91
C PRO A 325 6.07 1.47 -7.22
N GLU A 326 6.58 2.51 -7.87
CA GLU A 326 7.32 2.38 -9.14
C GLU A 326 8.75 1.82 -8.96
N GLU A 327 9.28 1.79 -7.76
CA GLU A 327 10.59 1.18 -7.47
C GLU A 327 10.54 -0.34 -7.27
N TYR A 328 9.35 -0.91 -7.23
CA TYR A 328 9.17 -2.35 -7.11
C TYR A 328 9.20 -3.02 -8.48
N LEU A 329 9.86 -4.18 -8.58
CA LEU A 329 9.84 -5.03 -9.77
C LEU A 329 8.41 -5.45 -10.16
N VAL A 330 7.56 -5.67 -9.16
CA VAL A 330 6.12 -5.91 -9.29
C VAL A 330 5.40 -4.89 -8.40
N PRO A 331 4.93 -3.76 -8.96
CA PRO A 331 4.27 -2.70 -8.19
C PRO A 331 3.16 -3.23 -7.28
N PRO A 332 3.16 -2.89 -5.98
CA PRO A 332 2.19 -3.39 -5.01
C PRO A 332 0.80 -2.79 -5.19
N TYR A 333 0.70 -1.62 -5.81
CA TYR A 333 -0.56 -0.97 -6.17
C TYR A 333 -0.37 -0.07 -7.40
N ARG A 334 -1.45 0.11 -8.13
CA ARG A 334 -1.62 1.12 -9.19
C ARG A 334 -3.02 1.66 -9.03
N VAL A 335 -3.14 2.89 -8.56
CA VAL A 335 -4.39 3.55 -8.20
C VAL A 335 -4.40 4.92 -8.85
N ASP A 336 -5.58 5.42 -9.20
CA ASP A 336 -5.80 6.72 -9.83
C ASP A 336 -5.09 6.90 -11.19
N THR A 337 -4.62 5.81 -11.78
CA THR A 337 -3.89 5.81 -13.05
C THR A 337 -4.49 4.84 -14.05
N VAL A 338 -4.41 5.19 -15.34
CA VAL A 338 -4.76 4.26 -16.43
C VAL A 338 -3.66 3.18 -16.49
N PRO A 339 -3.98 1.88 -16.46
CA PRO A 339 -2.97 0.84 -16.62
C PRO A 339 -2.28 0.94 -17.97
N GLU A 340 -0.98 1.15 -17.95
CA GLU A 340 -0.20 1.25 -19.17
C GLU A 340 -0.12 -0.10 -19.88
N HIS A 341 -0.34 -0.11 -21.21
CA HIS A 341 -0.33 -1.31 -22.00
C HIS A 341 -0.03 -1.03 -23.48
N LEU A 342 0.40 -2.05 -24.19
CA LEU A 342 0.54 -2.05 -25.64
C LEU A 342 -0.34 -3.14 -26.24
N ILE A 343 -0.84 -2.90 -27.46
CA ILE A 343 -1.51 -3.92 -28.25
C ILE A 343 -0.75 -4.04 -29.58
N VAL A 344 -0.12 -5.20 -29.77
CA VAL A 344 0.74 -5.46 -30.93
C VAL A 344 0.23 -6.69 -31.68
N GLY A 345 -0.41 -6.50 -32.83
CA GLY A 345 -0.95 -7.60 -33.63
C GLY A 345 -2.05 -8.43 -32.94
N GLY A 346 -2.61 -7.93 -31.82
CA GLY A 346 -3.57 -8.64 -30.99
C GLY A 346 -2.99 -9.12 -29.66
N LEU A 347 -1.67 -9.12 -29.48
CA LEU A 347 -1.07 -9.41 -28.17
C LEU A 347 -1.22 -8.19 -27.27
N VAL A 348 -1.75 -8.37 -26.07
CA VAL A 348 -1.84 -7.35 -25.02
C VAL A 348 -0.62 -7.48 -24.13
N ILE A 349 0.21 -6.45 -24.11
CA ILE A 349 1.48 -6.43 -23.38
C ILE A 349 1.39 -5.38 -22.28
N GLN A 350 1.74 -5.74 -21.06
CA GLN A 350 1.75 -4.83 -19.92
C GLN A 350 2.78 -5.26 -18.88
N GLU A 351 3.05 -4.41 -17.91
CA GLU A 351 3.88 -4.74 -16.76
C GLU A 351 3.07 -5.50 -15.70
N LEU A 352 3.67 -6.56 -15.15
CA LEU A 352 3.09 -7.31 -14.05
C LEU A 352 2.99 -6.41 -12.82
N SER A 353 1.83 -6.44 -12.16
CA SER A 353 1.58 -5.72 -10.91
C SER A 353 0.75 -6.58 -9.95
N LEU A 354 0.75 -6.25 -8.67
CA LEU A 354 -0.11 -6.94 -7.71
C LEU A 354 -1.61 -6.78 -8.02
N PRO A 355 -2.12 -5.60 -8.47
CA PRO A 355 -3.49 -5.49 -8.95
C PRO A 355 -3.82 -6.47 -10.09
N TYR A 356 -2.89 -6.71 -11.03
CA TYR A 356 -3.06 -7.73 -12.06
C TYR A 356 -3.22 -9.13 -11.46
N LEU A 357 -2.38 -9.51 -10.51
CA LEU A 357 -2.48 -10.81 -9.83
C LEU A 357 -3.78 -10.95 -9.04
N ARG A 358 -4.29 -9.88 -8.45
CA ARG A 358 -5.55 -9.87 -7.70
C ARG A 358 -6.81 -10.04 -8.58
N GLU A 359 -6.72 -9.85 -9.89
CA GLU A 359 -7.81 -10.15 -10.82
C GLU A 359 -8.17 -11.65 -10.86
N TYR A 360 -7.28 -12.53 -10.36
CA TYR A 360 -7.59 -13.96 -10.16
C TYR A 360 -8.56 -14.23 -9.00
N GLY A 361 -9.04 -13.18 -8.31
CA GLY A 361 -10.05 -13.26 -7.27
C GLY A 361 -9.50 -13.34 -5.84
N ASN A 362 -10.35 -13.72 -4.90
CA ASN A 362 -9.99 -13.71 -3.48
C ASN A 362 -8.83 -14.65 -3.12
N ASN A 363 -8.67 -15.74 -3.87
CA ASN A 363 -7.62 -16.72 -3.69
C ASN A 363 -6.44 -16.52 -4.66
N TRP A 364 -6.24 -15.31 -5.16
CA TRP A 364 -5.22 -15.00 -6.16
C TRP A 364 -3.82 -15.56 -5.82
N ALA A 365 -3.47 -15.62 -4.54
CA ALA A 365 -2.17 -16.13 -4.08
C ALA A 365 -1.95 -17.63 -4.37
N THR A 366 -3.02 -18.37 -4.73
CA THR A 366 -3.00 -19.77 -5.15
C THR A 366 -3.46 -19.96 -6.58
N ASP A 367 -4.33 -19.09 -7.07
CA ASP A 367 -5.02 -19.26 -8.36
C ASP A 367 -4.27 -18.57 -9.52
N ALA A 368 -3.45 -17.55 -9.22
CA ALA A 368 -2.63 -16.90 -10.23
C ALA A 368 -1.46 -17.80 -10.69
N PRO A 369 -0.97 -17.65 -11.93
CA PRO A 369 0.13 -18.45 -12.46
C PRO A 369 1.37 -18.41 -11.56
N ILE A 370 1.86 -19.59 -11.16
CA ILE A 370 2.90 -19.74 -10.17
C ILE A 370 4.20 -18.99 -10.52
N HIS A 371 4.55 -18.92 -11.80
CA HIS A 371 5.74 -18.20 -12.25
C HIS A 371 5.58 -16.67 -12.10
N LEU A 372 4.37 -16.13 -12.19
CA LEU A 372 4.10 -14.71 -11.90
C LEU A 372 4.11 -14.43 -10.40
N LEU A 373 3.55 -15.35 -9.60
CA LEU A 373 3.62 -15.28 -8.13
C LEU A 373 5.07 -15.31 -7.64
N TYR A 374 5.92 -16.12 -8.28
CA TYR A 374 7.36 -16.18 -7.97
C TYR A 374 8.03 -14.81 -8.09
N TYR A 375 7.76 -14.04 -9.15
CA TYR A 375 8.31 -12.69 -9.30
C TYR A 375 7.82 -11.76 -8.20
N HIS A 376 6.53 -11.80 -7.87
CA HIS A 376 5.98 -10.98 -6.80
C HIS A 376 6.56 -11.32 -5.42
N GLN A 377 6.69 -12.60 -5.10
CA GLN A 377 7.17 -13.04 -3.78
C GLN A 377 8.68 -12.85 -3.59
N ASN A 378 9.46 -12.91 -4.68
CA ASN A 378 10.91 -12.87 -4.63
C ASN A 378 11.50 -11.59 -5.22
N GLN A 379 10.69 -10.56 -5.47
CA GLN A 379 11.12 -9.36 -6.19
C GLN A 379 12.37 -8.70 -5.61
N ASP A 380 12.50 -8.61 -4.29
CA ASP A 380 13.67 -7.99 -3.64
C ASP A 380 14.95 -8.85 -3.76
N TYR A 381 14.80 -10.15 -4.04
CA TYR A 381 15.91 -11.06 -4.28
C TYR A 381 16.32 -11.12 -5.76
N LEU A 382 15.41 -10.73 -6.67
CA LEU A 382 15.63 -10.74 -8.12
C LEU A 382 16.20 -9.41 -8.66
N ASN A 383 16.27 -8.38 -7.83
CA ASN A 383 16.79 -7.03 -8.16
C ASN A 383 18.30 -7.01 -8.50
N GLY A 384 18.87 -8.07 -9.02
CA GLY A 384 20.24 -8.10 -9.54
C GLY A 384 20.31 -8.18 -11.05
N ASP A 385 19.24 -8.60 -11.70
CA ASP A 385 19.11 -8.66 -13.15
C ASP A 385 18.65 -7.30 -13.69
N ARG A 386 19.07 -6.94 -14.89
CA ARG A 386 18.84 -5.65 -15.57
C ARG A 386 17.34 -5.28 -15.79
N ARG A 387 16.40 -5.96 -15.12
CA ARG A 387 14.98 -5.76 -15.26
C ARG A 387 14.46 -4.80 -14.19
N GLU A 388 13.88 -3.72 -14.63
CA GLU A 388 13.16 -2.78 -13.75
C GLU A 388 11.74 -3.25 -13.44
N LYS A 389 11.11 -3.91 -14.42
CA LYS A 389 9.75 -4.46 -14.37
C LYS A 389 9.69 -5.84 -15.02
N ILE A 390 8.64 -6.58 -14.76
CA ILE A 390 8.31 -7.83 -15.44
C ILE A 390 7.26 -7.54 -16.51
N VAL A 391 7.66 -7.60 -17.76
CA VAL A 391 6.75 -7.40 -18.90
C VAL A 391 6.14 -8.72 -19.31
N ILE A 392 4.82 -8.75 -19.47
CA ILE A 392 4.05 -9.95 -19.79
C ILE A 392 3.15 -9.75 -21.01
N ILE A 393 2.88 -10.83 -21.74
CA ILE A 393 1.68 -10.93 -22.57
C ILE A 393 0.53 -11.29 -21.62
N SER A 394 -0.36 -10.35 -21.36
CA SER A 394 -1.44 -10.51 -20.39
C SER A 394 -2.70 -11.14 -20.97
N ASP A 395 -2.99 -10.86 -22.25
CA ASP A 395 -4.15 -11.39 -22.97
C ASP A 395 -3.84 -11.43 -24.48
N VAL A 396 -4.65 -12.16 -25.23
CA VAL A 396 -4.56 -12.25 -26.70
C VAL A 396 -5.92 -11.98 -27.32
N ILE A 397 -6.02 -10.88 -28.09
CA ILE A 397 -7.22 -10.55 -28.84
C ILE A 397 -7.23 -11.39 -30.12
N ALA A 398 -8.34 -12.09 -30.37
CA ALA A 398 -8.49 -12.91 -31.56
C ALA A 398 -8.42 -12.07 -32.86
N THR A 399 -7.41 -12.31 -33.67
CA THR A 399 -7.15 -11.68 -34.96
C THR A 399 -6.61 -12.70 -35.95
N PRO A 400 -6.55 -12.42 -37.27
CA PRO A 400 -5.85 -13.29 -38.20
C PRO A 400 -4.36 -13.53 -37.85
N PHE A 401 -3.74 -12.61 -37.09
CA PHE A 401 -2.35 -12.70 -36.64
C PHE A 401 -2.14 -13.61 -35.44
N THR A 402 -3.19 -13.79 -34.64
CA THR A 402 -3.11 -14.54 -33.38
C THR A 402 -3.61 -15.97 -33.54
N ILE A 403 -3.83 -16.44 -34.77
CA ILE A 403 -4.17 -17.85 -35.05
C ILE A 403 -3.01 -18.74 -34.58
N GLY A 404 -3.32 -19.64 -33.64
CA GLY A 404 -2.35 -20.48 -32.97
C GLY A 404 -1.68 -19.86 -31.74
N TYR A 405 -2.02 -18.59 -31.40
CA TYR A 405 -1.52 -17.86 -30.25
C TYR A 405 -2.60 -17.56 -29.21
N GLU A 406 -3.81 -18.06 -29.39
CA GLU A 406 -5.01 -17.69 -28.62
C GLU A 406 -4.89 -17.95 -27.12
N ASN A 407 -4.02 -18.90 -26.75
CA ASN A 407 -3.82 -19.29 -25.36
C ASN A 407 -2.51 -18.76 -24.74
N LEU A 408 -1.82 -17.85 -25.44
CA LEU A 408 -0.53 -17.31 -25.00
C LEU A 408 -0.72 -16.12 -24.03
N SER A 409 -1.48 -16.30 -22.98
CA SER A 409 -1.59 -15.30 -21.89
C SER A 409 -0.64 -15.63 -20.73
N ASN A 410 -0.31 -14.63 -19.93
CA ASN A 410 0.55 -14.73 -18.74
C ASN A 410 2.00 -15.13 -19.01
N LEU A 411 2.50 -14.87 -20.18
CA LEU A 411 3.88 -15.23 -20.57
C LEU A 411 4.82 -14.03 -20.40
N VAL A 412 5.97 -14.28 -19.80
CA VAL A 412 6.98 -13.25 -19.55
C VAL A 412 7.81 -13.01 -20.80
N ILE A 413 7.88 -11.77 -21.27
CA ILE A 413 8.72 -11.32 -22.37
C ILE A 413 10.16 -11.12 -21.88
N VAL A 414 11.13 -11.70 -22.59
CA VAL A 414 12.55 -11.61 -22.28
C VAL A 414 13.26 -10.67 -23.24
N ARG A 415 12.96 -10.79 -24.53
CA ARG A 415 13.55 -9.98 -25.60
C ARG A 415 12.50 -9.67 -26.66
N VAL A 416 12.69 -8.55 -27.34
CA VAL A 416 11.96 -8.20 -28.54
C VAL A 416 12.99 -7.74 -29.56
N ASN A 417 12.97 -8.34 -30.77
CA ASN A 417 13.95 -8.05 -31.83
C ASN A 417 15.40 -8.10 -31.30
N ASP A 418 15.74 -9.18 -30.58
CA ASP A 418 17.03 -9.45 -29.94
C ASP A 418 17.45 -8.43 -28.85
N GLN A 419 16.63 -7.41 -28.57
CA GLN A 419 16.86 -6.43 -27.50
C GLN A 419 16.29 -6.96 -26.16
N PRO A 420 17.05 -6.92 -25.06
CA PRO A 420 16.55 -7.33 -23.74
C PRO A 420 15.49 -6.35 -23.26
N ILE A 421 14.42 -6.87 -22.64
CA ILE A 421 13.30 -6.09 -22.13
C ILE A 421 13.38 -6.00 -20.60
N GLY A 422 13.48 -4.77 -20.09
CA GLY A 422 13.44 -4.44 -18.67
C GLY A 422 12.15 -3.76 -18.23
N ASN A 423 11.43 -3.08 -19.15
CA ASN A 423 10.18 -2.39 -18.90
C ASN A 423 9.35 -2.28 -20.18
N LEU A 424 8.17 -1.66 -20.11
CA LEU A 424 7.26 -1.52 -21.28
C LEU A 424 7.81 -0.57 -22.34
N GLU A 425 8.58 0.43 -21.95
CA GLU A 425 9.21 1.37 -22.88
C GLU A 425 10.29 0.70 -23.76
N ASP A 426 11.01 -0.27 -23.21
CA ASP A 426 11.95 -1.09 -24.00
C ASP A 426 11.24 -1.86 -25.11
N VAL A 427 10.02 -2.34 -24.86
CA VAL A 427 9.20 -2.98 -25.90
C VAL A 427 8.89 -2.01 -27.03
N ARG A 428 8.48 -0.76 -26.70
CA ARG A 428 8.22 0.27 -27.71
C ARG A 428 9.44 0.54 -28.59
N LYS A 429 10.59 0.75 -27.95
CA LYS A 429 11.87 0.99 -28.66
C LYS A 429 12.27 -0.19 -29.54
N ALA A 430 12.16 -1.40 -29.02
CA ALA A 430 12.53 -2.59 -29.77
C ALA A 430 11.62 -2.83 -31.00
N LEU A 431 10.33 -2.50 -30.91
CA LEU A 431 9.39 -2.61 -32.01
C LEU A 431 9.68 -1.62 -33.17
N ALA A 432 10.48 -0.57 -32.95
CA ALA A 432 10.89 0.33 -34.03
C ALA A 432 11.87 -0.32 -35.03
N SER A 433 12.49 -1.47 -34.70
CA SER A 433 13.54 -2.10 -35.49
C SER A 433 13.26 -3.60 -35.72
N PRO A 434 12.36 -3.97 -36.65
CA PRO A 434 12.10 -5.37 -37.00
C PRO A 434 13.38 -6.08 -37.48
N ILE A 435 13.47 -7.40 -37.24
CA ILE A 435 14.57 -8.24 -37.70
C ILE A 435 14.09 -9.14 -38.84
N GLU A 436 14.82 -9.19 -39.95
CA GLU A 436 14.48 -10.01 -41.13
C GLU A 436 13.02 -9.88 -41.60
N GLY A 437 12.44 -8.67 -41.41
CA GLY A 437 11.06 -8.38 -41.80
C GLY A 437 9.99 -8.80 -40.79
N PHE A 438 10.38 -9.24 -39.59
CA PHE A 438 9.45 -9.65 -38.54
C PHE A 438 9.75 -8.98 -37.20
N HIS A 439 8.75 -8.85 -36.36
CA HIS A 439 8.96 -8.68 -34.92
C HIS A 439 9.09 -10.05 -34.26
N LYS A 440 10.25 -10.34 -33.72
CA LYS A 440 10.56 -11.54 -32.96
C LYS A 440 10.40 -11.24 -31.49
N ILE A 441 9.50 -11.93 -30.80
CA ILE A 441 9.26 -11.80 -29.35
C ILE A 441 9.72 -13.10 -28.68
N GLU A 442 10.68 -13.00 -27.78
CA GLU A 442 11.20 -14.15 -27.02
C GLU A 442 10.59 -14.19 -25.63
N LEU A 443 10.15 -15.38 -25.23
CA LEU A 443 9.40 -15.65 -24.02
C LEU A 443 10.18 -16.53 -23.05
N MET A 444 9.96 -16.31 -21.74
CA MET A 444 10.53 -17.18 -20.70
C MET A 444 9.93 -18.60 -20.79
N GLN A 445 8.64 -18.71 -21.06
CA GLN A 445 7.87 -19.95 -21.15
C GLN A 445 7.80 -20.45 -22.62
N HIS A 446 7.25 -21.66 -22.83
CA HIS A 446 6.87 -22.16 -24.16
C HIS A 446 5.71 -21.31 -24.74
N PRO A 447 5.80 -20.98 -26.07
CA PRO A 447 6.61 -21.57 -27.15
C PRO A 447 8.01 -21.00 -27.32
N LYS A 448 8.52 -20.18 -26.46
CA LYS A 448 9.83 -19.53 -26.48
C LYS A 448 9.93 -18.35 -27.45
N GLN A 449 9.34 -18.43 -28.63
CA GLN A 449 9.41 -17.38 -29.64
C GLN A 449 8.06 -17.28 -30.37
N ILE A 450 7.66 -16.07 -30.68
CA ILE A 450 6.55 -15.74 -31.57
C ILE A 450 7.00 -14.67 -32.57
N PHE A 451 6.35 -14.65 -33.73
CA PHE A 451 6.70 -13.76 -34.82
C PHE A 451 5.46 -13.01 -35.30
N LEU A 452 5.61 -11.71 -35.53
CA LEU A 452 4.54 -10.85 -36.10
C LEU A 452 5.08 -10.13 -37.33
N ASP A 453 4.29 -10.06 -38.38
CA ASP A 453 4.60 -9.30 -39.60
C ASP A 453 4.29 -7.80 -39.38
N PRO A 454 5.29 -6.90 -39.32
CA PRO A 454 5.08 -5.48 -39.07
C PRO A 454 4.26 -4.78 -40.16
N VAL A 455 4.28 -5.27 -41.41
CA VAL A 455 3.57 -4.65 -42.54
C VAL A 455 2.05 -4.66 -42.32
N GLN A 456 1.55 -5.69 -41.68
CA GLN A 456 0.12 -5.88 -41.46
C GLN A 456 -0.39 -5.26 -40.14
N LEU A 457 0.48 -4.86 -39.22
CA LEU A 457 0.08 -4.34 -37.90
C LEU A 457 -0.94 -3.22 -37.97
N SER A 458 -0.75 -2.24 -38.86
CA SER A 458 -1.67 -1.11 -39.01
C SER A 458 -3.09 -1.54 -39.43
N SER A 459 -3.20 -2.55 -40.28
CA SER A 459 -4.51 -3.08 -40.73
C SER A 459 -5.19 -3.85 -39.61
N ILE A 460 -4.43 -4.63 -38.82
CA ILE A 460 -4.94 -5.36 -37.68
C ILE A 460 -5.36 -4.42 -36.54
N HIS A 461 -4.57 -3.40 -36.26
CA HIS A 461 -4.91 -2.39 -35.26
C HIS A 461 -6.23 -1.68 -35.61
N ARG A 462 -6.40 -1.30 -36.89
CA ARG A 462 -7.68 -0.73 -37.36
C ARG A 462 -8.84 -1.71 -37.15
N MET A 463 -8.66 -2.99 -37.51
CA MET A 463 -9.67 -4.01 -37.32
C MET A 463 -10.03 -4.20 -35.84
N ILE A 464 -9.04 -4.21 -34.93
CA ILE A 464 -9.26 -4.30 -33.48
C ILE A 464 -10.08 -3.10 -33.00
N THR A 465 -9.70 -1.90 -33.40
CA THR A 465 -10.44 -0.69 -33.03
C THR A 465 -11.88 -0.67 -33.53
N GLU A 466 -12.10 -1.05 -34.81
CA GLU A 466 -13.42 -1.04 -35.41
C GLU A 466 -14.33 -2.17 -34.90
N ARG A 467 -13.80 -3.39 -34.83
CA ARG A 467 -14.58 -4.60 -34.47
C ARG A 467 -14.79 -4.75 -32.97
N TYR A 468 -13.73 -4.53 -32.17
CA TYR A 468 -13.76 -4.75 -30.72
C TYR A 468 -13.93 -3.45 -29.95
N ARG A 469 -13.85 -2.28 -30.62
CA ARG A 469 -13.91 -0.95 -29.99
C ARG A 469 -12.87 -0.77 -28.89
N ILE A 470 -11.71 -1.37 -29.07
CA ILE A 470 -10.57 -1.25 -28.17
C ILE A 470 -9.69 -0.12 -28.66
N PRO A 471 -9.45 0.93 -27.84
CA PRO A 471 -8.48 1.97 -28.19
C PRO A 471 -7.07 1.38 -28.17
N ILE A 472 -6.33 1.55 -29.25
CA ILE A 472 -4.95 1.08 -29.33
C ILE A 472 -4.02 2.28 -29.06
N PRO A 473 -3.21 2.23 -27.98
CA PRO A 473 -2.21 3.26 -27.74
C PRO A 473 -1.19 3.30 -28.90
N PRO A 474 -0.64 4.49 -29.21
CA PRO A 474 0.42 4.60 -30.22
C PRO A 474 1.61 3.70 -29.87
N LEU A 475 2.21 3.03 -30.87
CA LEU A 475 3.42 2.22 -30.71
C LEU A 475 4.71 3.07 -30.76
N GLY A 476 4.64 4.31 -31.24
CA GLY A 476 5.76 5.23 -31.33
C GLY A 476 5.65 6.41 -30.36
N PRO A 477 6.77 7.15 -30.14
CA PRO A 477 6.77 8.38 -29.36
C PRO A 477 5.89 9.43 -29.96
#